data_ecb6c53f095acdecf222e634ea5309f5
#
_entry.id   ecb6c53f095acdecf222e634ea5309f5
#
_cell.length_a   1.000
_cell.length_b   1.000
_cell.length_c   1.000
_cell.angle_alpha   90.00
_cell.angle_beta   90.00
_cell.angle_gamma   90.00
#
_symmetry.space_group_name_H-M   'P 1'
#
loop_
_entity.id
_entity.type
_entity.pdbx_description
1 polymer ?
#
loop_
_entity_poly.entity_id
_entity_poly.type
_entity_poly.pdbx_seq_one_letter_code
_entity_poly.pdbx_strand_id
1 'polypeptide(L)'
;KEVFLSMIGVDPADDQSFELRSKESKPSRKRIILCVNRSLGEMELLQTKLRSFLAQLKLNGFEIIFIDLPEVSFDYKTISSTDIRADITKFLHRYGSDNEPRSFEGLVECYRERPHAHLYGMERLEDALAMPQIEKSELKKLVQENVAKARNLIDDILAHYNADFVGFLNFVDWFSIGGGPSCTLPVSFETKPPISIMLGARVGNDLAILHLVKE
;
A
#
# COMPACT_ATOMS: atom_id res chain seq x y z
N LYS A 1 13.74 0.58 14.00
CA LYS A 1 12.80 1.29 14.90
C LYS A 1 13.32 2.70 15.22
N GLU A 2 14.56 2.84 15.68
CA GLU A 2 15.13 4.15 16.06
C GLU A 2 15.15 5.14 14.90
N VAL A 3 15.62 4.73 13.73
CA VAL A 3 15.60 5.56 12.51
C VAL A 3 14.17 5.99 12.18
N PHE A 4 13.21 5.06 12.17
CA PHE A 4 11.81 5.37 11.94
C PHE A 4 11.29 6.40 12.94
N LEU A 5 11.53 6.20 14.25
CA LEU A 5 11.09 7.14 15.30
C LEU A 5 11.71 8.53 15.19
N SER A 6 12.91 8.64 14.59
CA SER A 6 13.55 9.95 14.35
C SER A 6 12.99 10.68 13.12
N MET A 7 12.28 9.99 12.24
CA MET A 7 11.73 10.54 10.99
C MET A 7 10.27 10.92 11.08
N ILE A 8 9.56 10.47 12.12
CA ILE A 8 8.13 10.73 12.29
C ILE A 8 7.87 11.94 13.18
N GLY A 9 6.83 12.66 12.85
CA GLY A 9 6.36 13.81 13.60
C GLY A 9 5.38 14.62 12.77
N VAL A 10 4.80 15.63 13.37
CA VAL A 10 3.98 16.59 12.65
C VAL A 10 4.90 17.51 11.86
N ASP A 11 4.71 17.56 10.54
CA ASP A 11 5.36 18.52 9.65
C ASP A 11 4.33 19.59 9.26
N PRO A 12 4.53 20.87 9.64
CA PRO A 12 3.60 21.93 9.26
C PRO A 12 3.46 22.16 7.75
N ALA A 13 4.42 21.67 6.96
CA ALA A 13 4.39 21.76 5.50
C ALA A 13 3.65 20.59 4.85
N ASP A 14 3.31 19.55 5.62
CA ASP A 14 2.59 18.35 5.17
C ASP A 14 1.33 18.15 6.01
N ASP A 15 0.17 18.49 5.45
CA ASP A 15 -1.14 18.36 6.09
C ASP A 15 -1.58 16.90 6.29
N GLN A 16 -0.86 15.94 5.71
CA GLN A 16 -1.08 14.51 5.92
C GLN A 16 -0.23 13.95 7.07
N SER A 17 0.75 14.72 7.57
CA SER A 17 1.56 14.30 8.70
C SER A 17 0.73 14.25 9.98
N PHE A 18 1.04 13.30 10.87
CA PHE A 18 0.33 13.15 12.15
C PHE A 18 1.26 12.62 13.23
N GLU A 19 0.92 12.93 14.48
CA GLU A 19 1.59 12.28 15.60
C GLU A 19 1.14 10.82 15.73
N LEU A 20 2.09 9.94 16.02
CA LEU A 20 1.75 8.56 16.37
C LEU A 20 0.79 8.55 17.56
N ARG A 21 -0.31 7.84 17.42
CA ARG A 21 -1.35 7.70 18.46
C ARG A 21 -0.81 7.12 19.77
N SER A 22 0.28 6.36 19.68
CA SER A 22 0.93 5.78 20.86
C SER A 22 2.42 5.57 20.61
N LYS A 23 3.25 6.00 21.55
CA LYS A 23 4.69 5.71 21.53
C LYS A 23 5.01 4.25 21.92
N GLU A 24 4.05 3.50 22.43
CA GLU A 24 4.17 2.12 22.91
C GLU A 24 2.97 1.25 22.49
N SER A 25 2.73 1.11 21.21
CA SER A 25 1.67 0.20 20.77
C SER A 25 2.20 -1.23 20.60
N LYS A 26 2.16 -2.03 21.66
CA LYS A 26 2.20 -3.48 21.51
C LYS A 26 0.85 -3.95 20.97
N PRO A 27 0.81 -4.95 20.06
CA PRO A 27 -0.46 -5.54 19.65
C PRO A 27 -1.20 -6.05 20.89
N SER A 28 -2.44 -5.58 21.09
CA SER A 28 -3.18 -5.82 22.32
C SER A 28 -3.84 -7.20 22.34
N ARG A 29 -4.15 -7.76 21.17
CA ARG A 29 -4.96 -8.97 21.02
C ARG A 29 -4.22 -10.11 20.33
N LYS A 30 -3.10 -9.81 19.68
CA LYS A 30 -2.30 -10.76 18.90
C LYS A 30 -3.17 -11.57 17.91
N ARG A 31 -4.06 -10.88 17.18
CA ARG A 31 -4.95 -11.49 16.20
C ARG A 31 -4.71 -10.92 14.82
N ILE A 32 -4.58 -11.80 13.84
CA ILE A 32 -4.35 -11.47 12.42
C ILE A 32 -5.52 -12.03 11.61
N ILE A 33 -6.15 -11.20 10.81
CA ILE A 33 -7.12 -11.60 9.81
C ILE A 33 -6.39 -11.78 8.49
N LEU A 34 -6.38 -12.97 7.92
CA LEU A 34 -5.85 -13.22 6.58
C LEU A 34 -7.02 -13.28 5.58
N CYS A 35 -7.08 -12.26 4.74
CA CYS A 35 -8.01 -12.22 3.61
C CYS A 35 -7.43 -13.06 2.48
N VAL A 36 -8.19 -14.04 2.00
CA VAL A 36 -7.74 -15.01 1.01
C VAL A 36 -8.68 -15.05 -0.19
N ASN A 37 -8.11 -15.08 -1.37
CA ASN A 37 -8.85 -15.31 -2.59
C ASN A 37 -8.93 -16.82 -2.87
N ARG A 38 -10.04 -17.45 -2.49
CA ARG A 38 -10.22 -18.90 -2.64
C ARG A 38 -10.24 -19.34 -4.10
N SER A 39 -10.72 -18.49 -5.00
CA SER A 39 -10.77 -18.80 -6.43
C SER A 39 -9.37 -18.88 -7.07
N LEU A 40 -8.37 -18.24 -6.47
CA LEU A 40 -6.97 -18.32 -6.89
C LEU A 40 -6.16 -19.41 -6.18
N GLY A 41 -6.80 -20.28 -5.40
CA GLY A 41 -6.11 -21.35 -4.69
C GLY A 41 -5.23 -20.89 -3.52
N GLU A 42 -5.41 -19.67 -3.03
CA GLU A 42 -4.57 -19.11 -1.95
C GLU A 42 -4.66 -19.93 -0.65
N MET A 43 -5.81 -20.54 -0.36
CA MET A 43 -5.94 -21.42 0.81
C MET A 43 -5.04 -22.65 0.72
N GLU A 44 -4.92 -23.28 -0.45
CA GLU A 44 -4.00 -24.41 -0.66
C GLU A 44 -2.55 -23.96 -0.52
N LEU A 45 -2.21 -22.80 -1.07
CA LEU A 45 -0.89 -22.19 -0.93
C LEU A 45 -0.51 -21.96 0.53
N LEU A 46 -1.43 -21.40 1.33
CA LEU A 46 -1.25 -21.18 2.77
C LEU A 46 -1.02 -22.50 3.53
N GLN A 47 -1.75 -23.53 3.19
CA GLN A 47 -1.66 -24.84 3.85
C GLN A 47 -0.39 -25.61 3.47
N THR A 48 0.14 -25.42 2.29
CA THR A 48 1.31 -26.17 1.79
C THR A 48 2.61 -25.37 1.98
N LYS A 49 2.73 -24.22 1.34
CA LYS A 49 3.97 -23.43 1.29
C LYS A 49 4.21 -22.53 2.48
N LEU A 50 3.12 -22.06 3.14
CA LEU A 50 3.22 -21.10 4.25
C LEU A 50 2.91 -21.73 5.62
N ARG A 51 2.76 -23.06 5.68
CA ARG A 51 2.41 -23.76 6.91
C ARG A 51 3.40 -23.50 8.05
N SER A 52 4.69 -23.49 7.77
CA SER A 52 5.74 -23.21 8.75
C SER A 52 5.66 -21.78 9.29
N PHE A 53 5.45 -20.80 8.41
CA PHE A 53 5.28 -19.40 8.81
C PHE A 53 4.04 -19.21 9.69
N LEU A 54 2.89 -19.78 9.31
CA LEU A 54 1.68 -19.72 10.10
C LEU A 54 1.85 -20.42 11.46
N ALA A 55 2.59 -21.52 11.51
CA ALA A 55 2.92 -22.20 12.76
C ALA A 55 3.78 -21.33 13.67
N GLN A 56 4.78 -20.62 13.10
CA GLN A 56 5.63 -19.70 13.87
C GLN A 56 4.81 -18.55 14.48
N LEU A 57 3.91 -17.94 13.70
CA LEU A 57 3.01 -16.90 14.24
C LEU A 57 2.16 -17.42 15.41
N LYS A 58 1.63 -18.64 15.30
CA LYS A 58 0.87 -19.27 16.37
C LYS A 58 1.72 -19.56 17.62
N LEU A 59 2.97 -19.99 17.45
CA LEU A 59 3.91 -20.19 18.55
C LEU A 59 4.23 -18.87 19.28
N ASN A 60 4.24 -17.76 18.55
CA ASN A 60 4.40 -16.41 19.12
C ASN A 60 3.10 -15.85 19.72
N GLY A 61 2.06 -16.69 19.80
CA GLY A 61 0.79 -16.38 20.46
C GLY A 61 -0.20 -15.62 19.58
N PHE A 62 -0.01 -15.60 18.25
CA PHE A 62 -0.98 -15.01 17.34
C PHE A 62 -2.12 -15.98 17.00
N GLU A 63 -3.33 -15.49 17.11
CA GLU A 63 -4.52 -16.13 16.53
C GLU A 63 -4.66 -15.70 15.07
N ILE A 64 -4.89 -16.65 14.17
CA ILE A 64 -5.04 -16.37 12.74
C ILE A 64 -6.44 -16.81 12.31
N ILE A 65 -7.21 -15.86 11.77
CA ILE A 65 -8.55 -16.08 11.23
C ILE A 65 -8.49 -15.85 9.72
N PHE A 66 -9.01 -16.80 8.95
CA PHE A 66 -9.12 -16.69 7.50
C PHE A 66 -10.52 -16.21 7.11
N ILE A 67 -10.57 -15.21 6.26
CA ILE A 67 -11.80 -14.71 5.66
C ILE A 67 -11.66 -14.66 4.14
N ASP A 68 -12.77 -14.64 3.43
CA ASP A 68 -12.73 -14.40 2.00
C ASP A 68 -12.31 -12.94 1.73
N LEU A 69 -11.51 -12.72 0.70
CA LEU A 69 -11.09 -11.38 0.31
C LEU A 69 -12.33 -10.56 -0.10
N PRO A 70 -12.62 -9.45 0.59
CA PRO A 70 -13.74 -8.60 0.22
C PRO A 70 -13.59 -8.03 -1.19
N GLU A 71 -14.65 -8.11 -1.99
CA GLU A 71 -14.70 -7.48 -3.30
C GLU A 71 -14.93 -5.97 -3.14
N VAL A 72 -13.89 -5.20 -3.39
CA VAL A 72 -13.93 -3.74 -3.34
C VAL A 72 -13.12 -3.15 -4.49
N SER A 73 -13.64 -2.12 -5.12
CA SER A 73 -12.94 -1.36 -6.15
C SER A 73 -12.63 0.05 -5.65
N PHE A 74 -11.52 0.58 -6.11
CA PHE A 74 -11.11 1.96 -5.86
C PHE A 74 -10.81 2.65 -7.19
N ASP A 75 -10.99 3.97 -7.24
CA ASP A 75 -10.67 4.80 -8.41
C ASP A 75 -9.17 5.13 -8.49
N TYR A 76 -8.33 4.19 -7.99
CA TYR A 76 -6.89 4.38 -7.87
C TYR A 76 -6.23 4.74 -9.21
N LYS A 77 -6.64 4.09 -10.31
CA LYS A 77 -6.09 4.38 -11.64
C LYS A 77 -6.35 5.84 -12.04
N THR A 78 -7.56 6.32 -11.84
CA THR A 78 -7.96 7.70 -12.14
C THR A 78 -7.19 8.72 -11.30
N ILE A 79 -7.13 8.48 -9.99
CA ILE A 79 -6.42 9.34 -9.04
C ILE A 79 -4.94 9.39 -9.39
N SER A 80 -4.28 8.24 -9.45
CA SER A 80 -2.83 8.16 -9.67
C SER A 80 -2.42 8.72 -11.03
N SER A 81 -3.18 8.47 -12.09
CA SER A 81 -2.87 8.99 -13.43
C SER A 81 -3.00 10.50 -13.50
N THR A 82 -3.97 11.09 -12.81
CA THR A 82 -4.16 12.55 -12.77
C THR A 82 -3.05 13.22 -11.96
N ASP A 83 -2.73 12.70 -10.77
CA ASP A 83 -1.68 13.26 -9.90
C ASP A 83 -0.28 13.13 -10.53
N ILE A 84 0.06 11.96 -11.08
CA ILE A 84 1.36 11.72 -11.74
C ILE A 84 1.60 12.76 -12.83
N ARG A 85 0.60 13.02 -13.68
CA ARG A 85 0.73 13.99 -14.78
C ARG A 85 1.00 15.39 -14.27
N ALA A 86 0.24 15.82 -13.27
CA ALA A 86 0.36 17.16 -12.69
C ALA A 86 1.68 17.33 -11.92
N ASP A 87 2.04 16.37 -11.10
CA ASP A 87 3.19 16.48 -10.20
C ASP A 87 4.53 16.28 -10.91
N ILE A 88 4.60 15.37 -11.89
CA ILE A 88 5.79 15.26 -12.74
C ILE A 88 6.00 16.56 -13.53
N THR A 89 4.96 17.15 -14.10
CA THR A 89 5.08 18.43 -14.80
C THR A 89 5.64 19.52 -13.88
N LYS A 90 5.12 19.67 -12.66
CA LYS A 90 5.65 20.62 -11.68
C LYS A 90 7.11 20.34 -11.32
N PHE A 91 7.44 19.07 -11.10
CA PHE A 91 8.79 18.63 -10.77
C PHE A 91 9.77 19.01 -11.90
N LEU A 92 9.43 18.69 -13.14
CA LEU A 92 10.25 19.01 -14.31
C LEU A 92 10.43 20.52 -14.51
N HIS A 93 9.37 21.31 -14.27
CA HIS A 93 9.49 22.77 -14.31
C HIS A 93 10.42 23.32 -13.23
N ARG A 94 10.40 22.72 -12.05
CA ARG A 94 11.18 23.23 -10.92
C ARG A 94 12.64 22.77 -10.93
N TYR A 95 12.91 21.56 -11.35
CA TYR A 95 14.22 20.91 -11.18
C TYR A 95 14.87 20.46 -12.49
N GLY A 96 14.13 20.38 -13.60
CA GLY A 96 14.68 19.97 -14.89
C GLY A 96 15.67 20.98 -15.46
N SER A 97 16.64 20.52 -16.24
CA SER A 97 17.58 21.35 -16.99
C SER A 97 16.97 21.84 -18.32
N ASP A 98 17.63 22.82 -18.98
CA ASP A 98 17.10 23.39 -20.21
C ASP A 98 17.05 22.39 -21.39
N ASN A 99 17.82 21.31 -21.30
CA ASN A 99 17.89 20.27 -22.33
C ASN A 99 16.97 19.06 -22.02
N GLU A 100 16.14 19.13 -20.99
CA GLU A 100 15.25 18.06 -20.56
C GLU A 100 13.78 18.41 -20.78
N PRO A 101 12.91 17.39 -20.87
CA PRO A 101 11.47 17.63 -20.97
C PRO A 101 10.96 18.51 -19.81
N ARG A 102 10.09 19.46 -20.13
CA ARG A 102 9.45 20.36 -19.13
C ARG A 102 8.00 20.01 -18.86
N SER A 103 7.46 19.00 -19.53
CA SER A 103 6.09 18.53 -19.34
C SER A 103 6.05 17.01 -19.26
N PHE A 104 4.96 16.49 -18.73
CA PHE A 104 4.70 15.05 -18.70
C PHE A 104 4.64 14.45 -20.10
N GLU A 105 4.01 15.14 -21.05
CA GLU A 105 3.93 14.75 -22.45
C GLU A 105 5.32 14.63 -23.09
N GLY A 106 6.16 15.64 -22.88
CA GLY A 106 7.54 15.63 -23.37
C GLY A 106 8.38 14.52 -22.74
N LEU A 107 8.14 14.20 -21.45
CA LEU A 107 8.79 13.08 -20.80
C LEU A 107 8.39 11.75 -21.45
N VAL A 108 7.10 11.53 -21.68
CA VAL A 108 6.59 10.30 -22.32
C VAL A 108 7.18 10.13 -23.71
N GLU A 109 7.25 11.20 -24.51
CA GLU A 109 7.87 11.15 -25.83
C GLU A 109 9.36 10.80 -25.76
N CYS A 110 10.09 11.41 -24.85
CA CYS A 110 11.50 11.10 -24.61
C CYS A 110 11.73 9.62 -24.22
N TYR A 111 10.80 9.02 -23.47
CA TYR A 111 10.84 7.58 -23.16
C TYR A 111 10.56 6.71 -24.38
N ARG A 112 9.58 7.11 -25.24
CA ARG A 112 9.28 6.38 -26.49
C ARG A 112 10.47 6.31 -27.42
N GLU A 113 11.26 7.38 -27.48
CA GLU A 113 12.50 7.42 -28.28
C GLU A 113 13.62 6.55 -27.73
N ARG A 114 13.52 6.10 -26.48
CA ARG A 114 14.55 5.33 -25.76
C ARG A 114 14.05 3.98 -25.25
N PRO A 115 13.77 2.99 -26.12
CA PRO A 115 13.14 1.73 -25.75
C PRO A 115 13.88 0.95 -24.65
N HIS A 116 15.20 1.16 -24.50
CA HIS A 116 15.99 0.47 -23.45
C HIS A 116 15.85 1.13 -22.07
N ALA A 117 15.27 2.32 -21.97
CA ALA A 117 15.11 3.02 -20.70
C ALA A 117 13.88 2.56 -19.91
N HIS A 118 12.97 1.78 -20.53
CA HIS A 118 11.72 1.32 -19.91
C HIS A 118 11.57 -0.21 -19.99
N LEU A 119 12.45 -0.92 -19.33
CA LEU A 119 12.50 -2.40 -19.30
C LEU A 119 11.20 -3.04 -18.80
N TYR A 120 10.38 -2.31 -18.05
CA TYR A 120 9.13 -2.78 -17.44
C TYR A 120 7.87 -2.23 -18.12
N GLY A 121 8.03 -1.65 -19.34
CA GLY A 121 6.92 -1.08 -20.10
C GLY A 121 6.61 0.38 -19.78
N MET A 122 5.63 0.93 -20.51
CA MET A 122 5.20 2.33 -20.42
C MET A 122 3.71 2.49 -20.12
N GLU A 123 3.01 1.39 -19.87
CA GLU A 123 1.54 1.35 -19.81
C GLU A 123 0.98 2.38 -18.83
N ARG A 124 1.63 2.55 -17.66
CA ARG A 124 1.19 3.53 -16.66
C ARG A 124 1.34 4.97 -17.12
N LEU A 125 2.41 5.28 -17.84
CA LEU A 125 2.65 6.62 -18.38
C LEU A 125 1.67 6.90 -19.53
N GLU A 126 1.43 5.93 -20.39
CA GLU A 126 0.48 6.03 -21.49
C GLU A 126 -0.96 6.12 -21.01
N ASP A 127 -1.33 5.33 -20.00
CA ASP A 127 -2.61 5.43 -19.30
C ASP A 127 -2.81 6.85 -18.72
N ALA A 128 -1.80 7.39 -18.05
CA ALA A 128 -1.87 8.74 -17.50
C ALA A 128 -1.97 9.82 -18.58
N LEU A 129 -1.31 9.62 -19.72
CA LEU A 129 -1.40 10.53 -20.86
C LEU A 129 -2.80 10.50 -21.52
N ALA A 130 -3.38 9.31 -21.64
CA ALA A 130 -4.69 9.09 -22.23
C ALA A 130 -5.87 9.49 -21.32
N MET A 131 -5.63 9.57 -19.99
CA MET A 131 -6.68 9.90 -19.02
C MET A 131 -7.17 11.33 -19.22
N PRO A 132 -8.50 11.55 -19.28
CA PRO A 132 -9.07 12.89 -19.25
C PRO A 132 -8.61 13.66 -18.02
N GLN A 133 -8.34 14.94 -18.18
CA GLN A 133 -8.05 15.78 -17.02
C GLN A 133 -9.32 15.99 -16.20
N ILE A 134 -9.19 15.81 -14.89
CA ILE A 134 -10.26 16.03 -13.93
C ILE A 134 -10.00 17.35 -13.21
N GLU A 135 -11.05 18.11 -12.97
CA GLU A 135 -10.98 19.33 -12.20
C GLU A 135 -10.45 19.07 -10.79
N LYS A 136 -9.58 19.96 -10.29
CA LYS A 136 -8.91 19.76 -8.99
C LYS A 136 -9.88 19.53 -7.83
N SER A 137 -11.05 20.18 -7.85
CA SER A 137 -12.09 20.01 -6.83
C SER A 137 -12.71 18.60 -6.88
N GLU A 138 -12.95 18.08 -8.07
CA GLU A 138 -13.48 16.75 -8.29
C GLU A 138 -12.47 15.69 -7.89
N LEU A 139 -11.19 15.86 -8.31
CA LEU A 139 -10.11 14.98 -7.90
C LEU A 139 -9.97 14.92 -6.38
N LYS A 140 -10.01 16.07 -5.69
CA LYS A 140 -9.93 16.12 -4.22
C LYS A 140 -11.08 15.34 -3.56
N LYS A 141 -12.30 15.47 -4.09
CA LYS A 141 -13.47 14.73 -3.60
C LYS A 141 -13.27 13.23 -3.81
N LEU A 142 -12.85 12.81 -4.99
CA LEU A 142 -12.59 11.40 -5.33
C LEU A 142 -11.53 10.80 -4.40
N VAL A 143 -10.43 11.51 -4.15
CA VAL A 143 -9.39 11.08 -3.21
C VAL A 143 -9.97 10.90 -1.82
N GLN A 144 -10.73 11.88 -1.30
CA GLN A 144 -11.32 11.81 0.04
C GLN A 144 -12.28 10.61 0.18
N GLU A 145 -13.12 10.36 -0.82
CA GLU A 145 -14.05 9.23 -0.84
C GLU A 145 -13.31 7.88 -0.84
N ASN A 146 -12.26 7.74 -1.65
CA ASN A 146 -11.46 6.51 -1.70
C ASN A 146 -10.67 6.29 -0.39
N VAL A 147 -10.07 7.34 0.17
CA VAL A 147 -9.39 7.29 1.47
C VAL A 147 -10.34 6.84 2.57
N ALA A 148 -11.52 7.45 2.66
CA ALA A 148 -12.53 7.09 3.65
C ALA A 148 -13.01 5.64 3.47
N LYS A 149 -13.27 5.22 2.23
CA LYS A 149 -13.68 3.86 1.90
C LYS A 149 -12.64 2.83 2.32
N ALA A 150 -11.35 3.06 2.03
CA ALA A 150 -10.28 2.15 2.39
C ALA A 150 -10.09 2.07 3.92
N ARG A 151 -10.12 3.20 4.62
CA ARG A 151 -10.02 3.26 6.08
C ARG A 151 -11.17 2.53 6.76
N ASN A 152 -12.40 2.81 6.35
CA ASN A 152 -13.58 2.17 6.91
C ASN A 152 -13.54 0.65 6.69
N LEU A 153 -13.16 0.19 5.51
CA LEU A 153 -13.04 -1.24 5.23
C LEU A 153 -12.05 -1.94 6.16
N ILE A 154 -10.87 -1.36 6.37
CA ILE A 154 -9.86 -1.90 7.29
C ILE A 154 -10.38 -1.86 8.74
N ASP A 155 -10.95 -0.75 9.15
CA ASP A 155 -11.45 -0.54 10.51
C ASP A 155 -12.61 -1.50 10.83
N ASP A 156 -13.52 -1.71 9.88
CA ASP A 156 -14.66 -2.61 10.02
C ASP A 156 -14.21 -4.06 10.16
N ILE A 157 -13.27 -4.52 9.32
CA ILE A 157 -12.69 -5.87 9.44
C ILE A 157 -12.03 -6.03 10.82
N LEU A 158 -11.15 -5.12 11.20
CA LEU A 158 -10.41 -5.20 12.45
C LEU A 158 -11.33 -5.10 13.68
N ALA A 159 -12.41 -4.31 13.60
CA ALA A 159 -13.40 -4.20 14.66
C ALA A 159 -14.27 -5.46 14.76
N HIS A 160 -14.80 -5.94 13.63
CA HIS A 160 -15.67 -7.11 13.58
C HIS A 160 -15.01 -8.35 14.18
N TYR A 161 -13.76 -8.60 13.84
CA TYR A 161 -13.01 -9.76 14.32
C TYR A 161 -12.22 -9.48 15.59
N ASN A 162 -12.30 -8.28 16.15
CA ASN A 162 -11.53 -7.85 17.32
C ASN A 162 -10.02 -8.11 17.12
N ALA A 163 -9.46 -7.68 15.98
CA ALA A 163 -8.10 -7.96 15.54
C ALA A 163 -7.21 -6.73 15.54
N ASP A 164 -5.89 -6.95 15.58
CA ASP A 164 -4.87 -5.90 15.47
C ASP A 164 -4.38 -5.70 14.03
N PHE A 165 -4.37 -6.79 13.23
CA PHE A 165 -3.78 -6.81 11.90
C PHE A 165 -4.71 -7.46 10.87
N VAL A 166 -4.60 -6.98 9.64
CA VAL A 166 -5.17 -7.64 8.46
C VAL A 166 -4.05 -7.93 7.46
N GLY A 167 -4.12 -9.07 6.80
CA GLY A 167 -3.07 -9.52 5.89
C GLY A 167 -3.62 -10.12 4.59
N PHE A 168 -2.73 -10.18 3.59
CA PHE A 168 -3.02 -10.61 2.22
C PHE A 168 -1.84 -11.36 1.64
N LEU A 169 -2.09 -12.37 0.82
CA LEU A 169 -1.05 -13.06 0.05
C LEU A 169 -0.58 -12.26 -1.17
N ASN A 170 -1.47 -11.47 -1.72
CA ASN A 170 -1.17 -10.61 -2.85
C ASN A 170 -1.21 -9.14 -2.44
N PHE A 171 -0.62 -8.28 -3.28
CA PHE A 171 -0.68 -6.85 -3.07
C PHE A 171 -2.13 -6.36 -3.18
N VAL A 172 -2.53 -5.53 -2.22
CA VAL A 172 -3.80 -4.78 -2.24
C VAL A 172 -3.52 -3.30 -1.97
N ASP A 173 -4.25 -2.43 -2.63
CA ASP A 173 -4.05 -0.97 -2.52
C ASP A 173 -4.65 -0.35 -1.25
N TRP A 174 -5.31 -1.13 -0.40
CA TRP A 174 -6.09 -0.63 0.73
C TRP A 174 -5.29 0.25 1.69
N PHE A 175 -4.06 -0.17 2.02
CA PHE A 175 -3.19 0.60 2.94
C PHE A 175 -2.60 1.82 2.26
N SER A 176 -2.19 1.71 0.99
CA SER A 176 -1.67 2.83 0.21
C SER A 176 -2.72 3.92 0.05
N ILE A 177 -3.97 3.54 -0.25
CA ILE A 177 -5.08 4.48 -0.43
C ILE A 177 -5.51 5.06 0.93
N GLY A 178 -5.67 4.20 1.95
CA GLY A 178 -6.15 4.62 3.27
C GLY A 178 -5.09 5.32 4.12
N GLY A 179 -3.81 5.29 3.73
CA GLY A 179 -2.71 5.84 4.53
C GLY A 179 -2.43 5.03 5.80
N GLY A 180 -2.76 3.75 5.83
CA GLY A 180 -2.45 2.86 6.94
C GLY A 180 -1.05 2.24 6.84
N PRO A 181 -0.43 1.90 7.99
CA PRO A 181 0.85 1.24 7.99
C PRO A 181 0.74 -0.18 7.46
N SER A 182 1.69 -0.57 6.62
CA SER A 182 1.80 -1.94 6.12
C SER A 182 3.26 -2.37 5.99
N CYS A 183 3.48 -3.68 6.02
CA CYS A 183 4.75 -4.31 5.71
C CYS A 183 4.54 -5.55 4.86
N THR A 184 5.51 -5.87 4.02
CA THR A 184 5.52 -7.10 3.24
C THR A 184 6.63 -7.99 3.75
N LEU A 185 6.27 -9.19 4.18
CA LEU A 185 7.18 -10.19 4.69
C LEU A 185 7.38 -11.30 3.66
N PRO A 186 8.60 -11.56 3.18
CA PRO A 186 8.88 -12.74 2.38
C PRO A 186 8.79 -13.98 3.27
N VAL A 187 7.94 -14.92 2.91
CA VAL A 187 7.63 -16.09 3.74
C VAL A 187 8.06 -17.41 3.09
N SER A 188 8.36 -17.40 1.79
CA SER A 188 8.97 -18.52 1.09
C SER A 188 9.83 -18.04 -0.07
N PHE A 189 11.03 -18.60 -0.19
CA PHE A 189 11.99 -18.31 -1.26
C PHE A 189 12.10 -19.45 -2.28
N GLU A 190 11.23 -20.45 -2.21
CA GLU A 190 11.20 -21.59 -3.13
C GLU A 190 10.78 -21.20 -4.55
N THR A 191 10.16 -20.05 -4.71
CA THR A 191 9.70 -19.51 -6.00
C THR A 191 10.40 -18.20 -6.35
N LYS A 192 10.40 -17.84 -7.63
CA LYS A 192 10.84 -16.53 -8.12
C LYS A 192 9.68 -15.88 -8.90
N PRO A 193 9.10 -14.76 -8.40
CA PRO A 193 9.42 -14.05 -7.16
C PRO A 193 9.09 -14.86 -5.89
N PRO A 194 9.68 -14.50 -4.73
CA PRO A 194 9.34 -15.13 -3.46
C PRO A 194 7.88 -14.90 -3.08
N ILE A 195 7.28 -15.86 -2.38
CA ILE A 195 5.94 -15.70 -1.82
C ILE A 195 6.04 -14.76 -0.62
N SER A 196 5.17 -13.78 -0.57
CA SER A 196 5.13 -12.78 0.49
C SER A 196 3.73 -12.63 1.07
N ILE A 197 3.66 -12.24 2.34
CA ILE A 197 2.43 -11.77 2.98
C ILE A 197 2.56 -10.28 3.25
N MET A 198 1.58 -9.50 2.78
CA MET A 198 1.40 -8.12 3.21
C MET A 198 0.58 -8.12 4.49
N LEU A 199 1.05 -7.43 5.52
CA LEU A 199 0.35 -7.21 6.78
C LEU A 199 0.19 -5.72 7.00
N GLY A 200 -0.96 -5.31 7.52
CA GLY A 200 -1.19 -3.92 7.85
C GLY A 200 -2.10 -3.75 9.06
N ALA A 201 -2.20 -2.52 9.52
CA ALA A 201 -2.96 -2.11 10.69
C ALA A 201 -3.70 -0.78 10.45
N ARG A 202 -4.48 -0.35 11.44
CA ARG A 202 -5.14 0.96 11.43
C ARG A 202 -4.14 2.09 11.32
N VAL A 203 -4.57 3.18 10.70
CA VAL A 203 -3.80 4.44 10.65
C VAL A 203 -3.33 4.82 12.05
N GLY A 204 -2.05 5.15 12.18
CA GLY A 204 -1.40 5.51 13.45
C GLY A 204 -0.93 4.33 14.30
N ASN A 205 -1.09 3.08 13.84
CA ASN A 205 -0.60 1.89 14.53
C ASN A 205 0.74 1.37 13.95
N ASP A 206 1.58 2.25 13.45
CA ASP A 206 2.87 1.94 12.83
C ASP A 206 3.79 1.14 13.74
N LEU A 207 3.82 1.48 15.03
CA LEU A 207 4.64 0.77 16.00
C LEU A 207 4.16 -0.67 16.24
N ALA A 208 2.87 -0.96 16.07
CA ALA A 208 2.35 -2.32 16.17
C ALA A 208 2.89 -3.20 15.03
N ILE A 209 2.94 -2.68 13.79
CA ILE A 209 3.57 -3.36 12.65
C ILE A 209 5.05 -3.59 12.90
N LEU A 210 5.78 -2.60 13.42
CA LEU A 210 7.21 -2.74 13.74
C LEU A 210 7.47 -3.75 14.88
N HIS A 211 6.54 -3.95 15.79
CA HIS A 211 6.63 -5.01 16.79
C HIS A 211 6.41 -6.38 16.17
N LEU A 212 5.39 -6.51 15.32
CA LEU A 212 5.06 -7.77 14.64
C LEU A 212 6.24 -8.32 13.83
N VAL A 213 6.99 -7.45 13.14
CA VAL A 213 8.15 -7.84 12.30
C VAL A 213 9.35 -8.32 13.13
N LYS A 214 9.38 -8.03 14.44
CA LYS A 214 10.47 -8.45 15.33
C LYS A 214 10.25 -9.80 15.99
N GLU A 215 9.03 -10.26 16.06
CA GLU A 215 8.63 -11.55 16.65
C GLU A 215 8.67 -12.66 15.59
#